data_f551276631ea31c39f508059713e8003
#
_entry.id   f551276631ea31c39f508059713e8003
#
_cell.length_a   1.000
_cell.length_b   1.000
_cell.length_c   1.000
_cell.angle_alpha   90.00
_cell.angle_beta   90.00
_cell.angle_gamma   90.00
#
_symmetry.space_group_name_H-M   'P 1'
#
loop_
_entity.id
_entity.type
_entity.pdbx_description
1 polymer ?
#
loop_
_entity_poly.entity_id
_entity_poly.type
_entity_poly.pdbx_seq_one_letter_code
_entity_poly.pdbx_strand_id
1 'polypeptide(L)'
;KEFPLPYVMTNCHNSLCAVGGTINEDDHQFALSAAHKYGGIYVPPNMAVIHSYNREMMSGCGRMILGSDSHTRYGALGTMAVGEGGGELAKQLVGRTYDMSYPGVVAIYLTGKPAPGVGPHDVALALVAATYANGYVKNKVMEFVGPGVANLSADYRNGIDVMTTETTCWSSIWQTDDTTKEYFVQHGRPEAYKE
;
A
#
# COMPACT_ATOMS: atom_id res chain seq x y z
N LYS A 1 12.00 -25.60 3.95
CA LYS A 1 10.60 -25.21 3.87
C LYS A 1 10.55 -23.78 3.32
N GLU A 2 9.86 -23.55 2.23
CA GLU A 2 9.72 -22.24 1.60
C GLU A 2 8.56 -21.45 2.23
N PHE A 3 8.56 -20.14 2.06
CA PHE A 3 7.42 -19.29 2.39
C PHE A 3 6.19 -19.72 1.57
N PRO A 4 5.00 -19.79 2.18
CA PRO A 4 3.80 -20.28 1.49
C PRO A 4 3.22 -19.27 0.49
N LEU A 5 3.63 -18.00 0.57
CA LEU A 5 3.18 -16.88 -0.26
C LEU A 5 4.38 -16.04 -0.69
N PRO A 6 4.28 -15.27 -1.79
CA PRO A 6 5.28 -14.26 -2.12
C PRO A 6 5.50 -13.32 -0.93
N TYR A 7 6.75 -13.15 -0.52
CA TYR A 7 7.11 -12.32 0.63
C TYR A 7 8.25 -11.37 0.26
N VAL A 8 8.01 -10.08 0.44
CA VAL A 8 8.99 -9.03 0.18
C VAL A 8 9.55 -8.53 1.50
N MET A 9 10.86 -8.53 1.63
CA MET A 9 11.60 -8.14 2.82
C MET A 9 12.52 -6.97 2.52
N THR A 10 12.45 -5.95 3.36
CA THR A 10 13.38 -4.82 3.37
C THR A 10 13.36 -4.19 4.76
N ASN A 11 14.42 -3.45 5.11
CA ASN A 11 14.39 -2.53 6.26
C ASN A 11 13.70 -1.24 5.80
N CYS A 12 12.39 -1.18 5.98
CA CYS A 12 11.48 -0.25 5.26
C CYS A 12 11.93 1.21 5.30
N HIS A 13 12.10 1.78 6.48
CA HIS A 13 12.38 3.21 6.63
C HIS A 13 13.84 3.58 6.34
N ASN A 14 14.71 2.59 6.31
CA ASN A 14 16.15 2.73 6.02
C ASN A 14 16.56 2.05 4.71
N SER A 15 15.60 1.65 3.87
CA SER A 15 15.89 0.90 2.65
C SER A 15 16.71 1.67 1.61
N LEU A 16 16.75 3.00 1.72
CA LEU A 16 17.61 3.86 0.89
C LEU A 16 18.94 4.21 1.57
N CYS A 17 19.17 3.75 2.81
CA CYS A 17 20.38 4.03 3.58
C CYS A 17 21.12 2.73 3.87
N ALA A 18 22.30 2.56 3.27
CA ALA A 18 23.22 1.50 3.66
C ALA A 18 23.94 1.81 4.99
N VAL A 19 23.82 3.06 5.47
CA VAL A 19 24.48 3.54 6.68
C VAL A 19 23.42 3.90 7.70
N GLY A 20 23.40 3.23 8.81
CA GLY A 20 22.43 3.47 9.90
C GLY A 20 22.87 2.82 11.20
N GLY A 21 24.14 2.45 11.29
CA GLY A 21 24.69 1.70 12.41
C GLY A 21 24.43 0.20 12.30
N THR A 22 25.01 -0.54 13.25
CA THR A 22 25.05 -1.99 13.27
C THR A 22 23.67 -2.65 13.29
N ILE A 23 22.66 -2.01 13.89
CA ILE A 23 21.29 -2.54 13.96
C ILE A 23 20.68 -2.61 12.55
N ASN A 24 20.80 -1.54 11.77
CA ASN A 24 20.25 -1.53 10.40
C ASN A 24 20.98 -2.48 9.47
N GLU A 25 22.29 -2.64 9.66
CA GLU A 25 23.10 -3.60 8.92
C GLU A 25 22.67 -5.03 9.24
N ASP A 26 22.43 -5.34 10.50
CA ASP A 26 21.95 -6.65 10.96
C ASP A 26 20.56 -6.97 10.39
N ASP A 27 19.64 -6.00 10.38
CA ASP A 27 18.33 -6.14 9.77
C ASP A 27 18.42 -6.46 8.27
N HIS A 28 19.32 -5.80 7.53
CA HIS A 28 19.55 -6.09 6.12
C HIS A 28 20.14 -7.49 5.91
N GLN A 29 21.09 -7.90 6.73
CA GLN A 29 21.68 -9.24 6.67
C GLN A 29 20.66 -10.32 7.02
N PHE A 30 19.82 -10.09 8.03
CA PHE A 30 18.73 -10.98 8.37
C PHE A 30 17.75 -11.13 7.21
N ALA A 31 17.26 -10.02 6.63
CA ALA A 31 16.31 -10.04 5.53
C ALA A 31 16.87 -10.78 4.30
N LEU A 32 18.12 -10.50 3.93
CA LEU A 32 18.80 -11.18 2.83
C LEU A 32 18.92 -12.70 3.08
N SER A 33 19.40 -13.09 4.25
CA SER A 33 19.60 -14.50 4.60
C SER A 33 18.27 -15.27 4.70
N ALA A 34 17.25 -14.64 5.25
CA ALA A 34 15.91 -15.22 5.34
C ALA A 34 15.27 -15.39 3.95
N ALA A 35 15.40 -14.39 3.07
CA ALA A 35 14.91 -14.48 1.70
C ALA A 35 15.59 -15.62 0.93
N HIS A 36 16.90 -15.75 1.03
CA HIS A 36 17.65 -16.87 0.44
C HIS A 36 17.21 -18.22 0.99
N LYS A 37 17.03 -18.31 2.30
CA LYS A 37 16.71 -19.58 2.97
C LYS A 37 15.28 -20.05 2.70
N TYR A 38 14.34 -19.13 2.56
CA TYR A 38 12.90 -19.45 2.52
C TYR A 38 12.21 -19.06 1.21
N GLY A 39 12.94 -18.55 0.21
CA GLY A 39 12.39 -18.21 -1.10
C GLY A 39 11.68 -16.87 -1.17
N GLY A 40 12.03 -15.91 -0.29
CA GLY A 40 11.50 -14.55 -0.31
C GLY A 40 12.22 -13.65 -1.33
N ILE A 41 11.70 -12.43 -1.47
CA ILE A 41 12.30 -11.36 -2.25
C ILE A 41 12.96 -10.38 -1.28
N TYR A 42 14.25 -10.15 -1.42
CA TYR A 42 14.97 -9.14 -0.68
C TYR A 42 15.15 -7.87 -1.52
N VAL A 43 14.72 -6.74 -0.98
CA VAL A 43 14.93 -5.42 -1.59
C VAL A 43 16.07 -4.73 -0.83
N PRO A 44 17.26 -4.59 -1.46
CA PRO A 44 18.42 -4.03 -0.78
C PRO A 44 18.31 -2.52 -0.57
N PRO A 45 19.16 -1.93 0.31
CA PRO A 45 19.26 -0.49 0.47
C PRO A 45 19.59 0.19 -0.87
N ASN A 46 19.16 1.43 -1.02
CA ASN A 46 19.32 2.27 -2.22
C ASN A 46 18.59 1.77 -3.48
N MET A 47 17.77 0.74 -3.39
CA MET A 47 16.95 0.28 -4.51
C MET A 47 15.56 0.92 -4.48
N ALA A 48 14.80 0.69 -3.44
CA ALA A 48 13.46 1.25 -3.30
C ALA A 48 12.99 1.26 -1.84
N VAL A 49 12.08 2.16 -1.52
CA VAL A 49 11.22 2.03 -0.33
C VAL A 49 10.21 0.92 -0.59
N ILE A 50 9.83 0.17 0.45
CA ILE A 50 8.91 -0.98 0.32
C ILE A 50 7.60 -0.62 -0.41
N HIS A 51 7.05 0.57 -0.15
CA HIS A 51 5.79 0.98 -0.76
C HIS A 51 5.93 1.23 -2.26
N SER A 52 7.03 1.84 -2.72
CA SER A 52 7.32 2.02 -4.14
C SER A 52 7.51 0.67 -4.81
N TYR A 53 8.32 -0.21 -4.22
CA TYR A 53 8.54 -1.55 -4.75
C TYR A 53 7.21 -2.34 -4.89
N ASN A 54 6.39 -2.33 -3.84
CA ASN A 54 5.13 -3.08 -3.86
C ASN A 54 4.13 -2.50 -4.87
N ARG A 55 4.04 -1.17 -5.02
CA ARG A 55 3.19 -0.56 -6.05
C ARG A 55 3.62 -0.97 -7.44
N GLU A 56 4.91 -0.87 -7.72
CA GLU A 56 5.45 -1.13 -9.06
C GLU A 56 5.51 -2.62 -9.40
N MET A 57 5.87 -3.49 -8.43
CA MET A 57 6.19 -4.88 -8.70
C MET A 57 5.14 -5.89 -8.21
N MET A 58 4.39 -5.59 -7.15
CA MET A 58 3.54 -6.57 -6.47
C MET A 58 2.04 -6.27 -6.56
N SER A 59 1.65 -4.99 -6.68
CA SER A 59 0.23 -4.60 -6.75
C SER A 59 -0.45 -5.15 -8.01
N GLY A 60 -1.77 -5.23 -7.97
CA GLY A 60 -2.60 -5.64 -9.10
C GLY A 60 -4.07 -5.62 -8.70
N CYS A 61 -4.95 -5.36 -9.66
CA CYS A 61 -6.38 -5.27 -9.41
C CYS A 61 -6.93 -6.59 -8.85
N GLY A 62 -7.68 -6.49 -7.75
CA GLY A 62 -8.24 -7.64 -7.05
C GLY A 62 -7.24 -8.44 -6.20
N ARG A 63 -6.02 -7.94 -6.00
CA ARG A 63 -5.06 -8.52 -5.07
C ARG A 63 -5.25 -7.99 -3.66
N MET A 64 -4.75 -8.75 -2.67
CA MET A 64 -4.60 -8.30 -1.29
C MET A 64 -3.14 -8.38 -0.88
N ILE A 65 -2.64 -7.34 -0.23
CA ILE A 65 -1.28 -7.29 0.33
C ILE A 65 -1.36 -6.93 1.81
N LEU A 66 -0.75 -7.76 2.64
CA LEU A 66 -0.56 -7.51 4.05
C LEU A 66 0.87 -7.03 4.30
N GLY A 67 1.04 -5.91 4.95
CA GLY A 67 2.36 -5.32 5.26
C GLY A 67 2.54 -5.02 6.73
N SER A 68 3.78 -4.90 7.21
CA SER A 68 4.08 -4.54 8.61
C SER A 68 4.02 -3.04 8.87
N ASP A 69 4.03 -2.24 7.81
CA ASP A 69 3.98 -0.79 7.89
C ASP A 69 2.55 -0.27 7.75
N SER A 70 2.18 0.72 8.56
CA SER A 70 0.85 1.33 8.56
C SER A 70 0.47 2.00 7.24
N HIS A 71 1.46 2.47 6.46
CA HIS A 71 1.27 3.06 5.14
C HIS A 71 1.21 2.03 4.00
N THR A 72 1.01 0.76 4.32
CA THR A 72 0.69 -0.27 3.33
C THR A 72 -0.71 0.00 2.76
N ARG A 73 -0.77 0.86 1.73
CA ARG A 73 -1.96 1.35 1.04
C ARG A 73 -1.70 1.38 -0.46
N TYR A 74 -2.38 0.53 -1.21
CA TYR A 74 -2.22 0.40 -2.66
C TYR A 74 -3.57 0.34 -3.37
N GLY A 75 -4.60 0.87 -2.72
CA GLY A 75 -5.98 0.90 -3.21
C GLY A 75 -6.13 1.64 -4.53
N ALA A 76 -5.33 2.71 -4.74
CA ALA A 76 -5.29 3.46 -6.00
C ALA A 76 -4.92 2.60 -7.22
N LEU A 77 -4.32 1.44 -7.00
CA LEU A 77 -3.96 0.45 -8.02
C LEU A 77 -4.85 -0.80 -7.97
N GLY A 78 -6.04 -0.69 -7.38
CA GLY A 78 -6.99 -1.80 -7.26
C GLY A 78 -6.56 -2.93 -6.32
N THR A 79 -5.57 -2.67 -5.45
CA THR A 79 -5.05 -3.65 -4.50
C THR A 79 -5.51 -3.31 -3.09
N MET A 80 -6.25 -4.21 -2.45
CA MET A 80 -6.59 -4.09 -1.02
C MET A 80 -5.33 -4.29 -0.18
N ALA A 81 -4.76 -3.21 0.35
CA ALA A 81 -3.52 -3.26 1.10
C ALA A 81 -3.76 -2.84 2.55
N VAL A 82 -3.29 -3.66 3.49
CA VAL A 82 -3.51 -3.49 4.92
C VAL A 82 -2.19 -3.50 5.66
N GLY A 83 -1.97 -2.48 6.49
CA GLY A 83 -0.82 -2.41 7.39
C GLY A 83 -1.15 -3.03 8.73
N GLU A 84 -0.42 -4.09 9.08
CA GLU A 84 -0.53 -4.80 10.35
C GLU A 84 0.84 -4.90 11.02
N GLY A 85 0.87 -5.31 12.26
CA GLY A 85 2.14 -5.51 12.96
C GLY A 85 2.94 -6.71 12.46
N GLY A 86 4.25 -6.69 12.68
CA GLY A 86 5.16 -7.79 12.27
C GLY A 86 4.75 -9.17 12.79
N GLY A 87 4.08 -9.24 13.94
CA GLY A 87 3.55 -10.49 14.50
C GLY A 87 2.50 -11.16 13.60
N GLU A 88 1.63 -10.37 12.96
CA GLU A 88 0.64 -10.91 12.00
C GLU A 88 1.34 -11.43 10.73
N LEU A 89 2.34 -10.70 10.23
CA LEU A 89 3.12 -11.18 9.08
C LEU A 89 3.87 -12.48 9.39
N ALA A 90 4.45 -12.59 10.58
CA ALA A 90 5.14 -13.81 11.00
C ALA A 90 4.21 -15.02 11.02
N LYS A 91 2.94 -14.85 11.40
CA LYS A 91 1.93 -15.93 11.31
C LYS A 91 1.71 -16.39 9.87
N GLN A 92 1.70 -15.48 8.90
CA GLN A 92 1.55 -15.80 7.48
C GLN A 92 2.73 -16.64 6.97
N LEU A 93 3.96 -16.33 7.42
CA LEU A 93 5.16 -17.09 7.04
C LEU A 93 5.15 -18.55 7.48
N VAL A 94 4.37 -18.87 8.51
CA VAL A 94 4.18 -20.24 8.97
C VAL A 94 2.86 -20.86 8.49
N GLY A 95 2.17 -20.20 7.57
CA GLY A 95 0.95 -20.70 6.91
C GLY A 95 -0.31 -20.61 7.77
N ARG A 96 -0.36 -19.65 8.69
CA ARG A 96 -1.58 -19.34 9.45
C ARG A 96 -2.45 -18.35 8.70
N THR A 97 -3.74 -18.32 9.05
CA THR A 97 -4.70 -17.36 8.50
C THR A 97 -4.56 -15.97 9.12
N TYR A 98 -4.98 -14.97 8.37
CA TYR A 98 -5.22 -13.63 8.86
C TYR A 98 -6.72 -13.46 9.12
N ASP A 99 -7.08 -13.39 10.40
CA ASP A 99 -8.47 -13.33 10.82
C ASP A 99 -8.87 -11.86 11.03
N MET A 100 -9.96 -11.45 10.37
CA MET A 100 -10.47 -10.09 10.43
C MET A 100 -11.99 -10.06 10.50
N SER A 101 -12.53 -9.03 11.14
CA SER A 101 -13.97 -8.76 11.03
C SER A 101 -14.27 -8.18 9.65
N TYR A 102 -15.37 -8.60 9.03
CA TYR A 102 -15.79 -8.04 7.74
C TYR A 102 -16.01 -6.52 7.87
N PRO A 103 -15.25 -5.68 7.17
CA PRO A 103 -15.33 -4.24 7.35
C PRO A 103 -16.55 -3.65 6.66
N GLY A 104 -17.13 -2.61 7.27
CA GLY A 104 -18.05 -1.73 6.55
C GLY A 104 -17.31 -0.94 5.46
N VAL A 105 -18.05 -0.48 4.44
CA VAL A 105 -17.51 0.34 3.35
C VAL A 105 -18.10 1.74 3.41
N VAL A 106 -17.25 2.74 3.21
CA VAL A 106 -17.64 4.16 3.13
C VAL A 106 -17.20 4.71 1.78
N ALA A 107 -18.15 5.14 0.98
CA ALA A 107 -17.88 5.78 -0.31
C ALA A 107 -17.30 7.19 -0.10
N ILE A 108 -16.16 7.45 -0.71
CA ILE A 108 -15.56 8.77 -0.86
C ILE A 108 -15.84 9.24 -2.28
N TYR A 109 -16.90 10.01 -2.43
CA TYR A 109 -17.37 10.45 -3.73
C TYR A 109 -16.67 11.72 -4.19
N LEU A 110 -15.76 11.58 -5.15
CA LEU A 110 -14.95 12.68 -5.68
C LEU A 110 -15.63 13.36 -6.86
N THR A 111 -15.65 14.70 -6.82
CA THR A 111 -16.17 15.55 -7.91
C THR A 111 -15.15 16.61 -8.28
N GLY A 112 -15.23 17.10 -9.52
CA GLY A 112 -14.34 18.17 -9.98
C GLY A 112 -12.89 17.74 -10.12
N LYS A 113 -11.99 18.69 -9.90
CA LYS A 113 -10.54 18.51 -9.97
C LYS A 113 -9.86 19.43 -8.96
N PRO A 114 -8.64 19.08 -8.50
CA PRO A 114 -7.86 19.97 -7.63
C PRO A 114 -7.59 21.33 -8.29
N ALA A 115 -7.62 22.38 -7.48
CA ALA A 115 -7.20 23.71 -7.92
C ALA A 115 -5.68 23.74 -8.17
N PRO A 116 -5.16 24.67 -8.99
CA PRO A 116 -3.72 24.85 -9.13
C PRO A 116 -3.05 25.08 -7.77
N GLY A 117 -1.95 24.35 -7.53
CA GLY A 117 -1.19 24.41 -6.28
C GLY A 117 -1.70 23.48 -5.17
N VAL A 118 -2.84 22.82 -5.35
CA VAL A 118 -3.33 21.79 -4.41
C VAL A 118 -2.72 20.43 -4.78
N GLY A 119 -1.97 19.84 -3.86
CA GLY A 119 -1.35 18.53 -4.02
C GLY A 119 -2.17 17.39 -3.39
N PRO A 120 -1.75 16.14 -3.60
CA PRO A 120 -2.43 14.98 -3.01
C PRO A 120 -2.44 15.00 -1.49
N HIS A 121 -1.39 15.56 -0.88
CA HIS A 121 -1.28 15.71 0.57
C HIS A 121 -2.36 16.64 1.14
N ASP A 122 -2.67 17.74 0.46
CA ASP A 122 -3.72 18.67 0.88
C ASP A 122 -5.10 18.01 0.87
N VAL A 123 -5.39 17.19 -0.15
CA VAL A 123 -6.62 16.41 -0.23
C VAL A 123 -6.67 15.38 0.89
N ALA A 124 -5.57 14.70 1.17
CA ALA A 124 -5.48 13.73 2.26
C ALA A 124 -5.74 14.40 3.63
N LEU A 125 -5.14 15.57 3.89
CA LEU A 125 -5.37 16.32 5.12
C LEU A 125 -6.83 16.75 5.26
N ALA A 126 -7.49 17.13 4.17
CA ALA A 126 -8.92 17.44 4.19
C ALA A 126 -9.78 16.21 4.54
N LEU A 127 -9.42 15.03 4.02
CA LEU A 127 -10.07 13.76 4.39
C LEU A 127 -9.87 13.43 5.88
N VAL A 128 -8.65 13.56 6.38
CA VAL A 128 -8.35 13.36 7.80
C VAL A 128 -9.19 14.30 8.66
N ALA A 129 -9.21 15.59 8.33
CA ALA A 129 -10.00 16.58 9.06
C ALA A 129 -11.50 16.26 9.08
N ALA A 130 -12.04 15.74 7.98
CA ALA A 130 -13.45 15.41 7.85
C ALA A 130 -13.86 14.12 8.60
N THR A 131 -12.94 13.16 8.80
CA THR A 131 -13.30 11.80 9.20
C THR A 131 -12.68 11.33 10.51
N TYR A 132 -11.56 11.91 10.93
CA TYR A 132 -10.82 11.43 12.11
C TYR A 132 -11.57 11.70 13.42
N ALA A 133 -11.96 12.96 13.66
CA ALA A 133 -12.54 13.36 14.95
C ALA A 133 -13.86 12.65 15.30
N ASN A 134 -14.66 12.34 14.27
CA ASN A 134 -15.95 11.66 14.43
C ASN A 134 -15.85 10.13 14.30
N GLY A 135 -14.67 9.59 13.97
CA GLY A 135 -14.44 8.16 13.78
C GLY A 135 -15.24 7.54 12.64
N TYR A 136 -15.71 8.33 11.69
CA TYR A 136 -16.66 7.91 10.67
C TYR A 136 -16.18 6.72 9.83
N VAL A 137 -14.88 6.68 9.53
CA VAL A 137 -14.24 5.64 8.71
C VAL A 137 -13.45 4.63 9.55
N LYS A 138 -13.48 4.76 10.87
CA LYS A 138 -12.68 3.88 11.75
C LYS A 138 -12.99 2.41 11.51
N ASN A 139 -11.95 1.60 11.25
CA ASN A 139 -12.03 0.16 10.96
C ASN A 139 -12.92 -0.20 9.75
N LYS A 140 -13.14 0.75 8.83
CA LYS A 140 -13.89 0.54 7.59
C LYS A 140 -12.96 0.66 6.39
N VAL A 141 -13.42 0.24 5.23
CA VAL A 141 -12.76 0.48 3.94
C VAL A 141 -13.28 1.79 3.34
N MET A 142 -12.37 2.67 2.94
CA MET A 142 -12.72 3.85 2.15
C MET A 142 -12.71 3.48 0.67
N GLU A 143 -13.85 3.60 0.00
CA GLU A 143 -13.97 3.33 -1.43
C GLU A 143 -14.06 4.66 -2.20
N PHE A 144 -13.03 4.96 -2.99
CA PHE A 144 -12.94 6.19 -3.78
C PHE A 144 -13.63 6.01 -5.14
N VAL A 145 -14.68 6.75 -5.34
CA VAL A 145 -15.55 6.67 -6.52
C VAL A 145 -15.96 8.07 -7.02
N GLY A 146 -16.61 8.12 -8.14
CA GLY A 146 -17.17 9.36 -8.69
C GLY A 146 -16.34 9.94 -9.83
N PRO A 147 -16.90 10.94 -10.55
CA PRO A 147 -16.30 11.48 -11.78
C PRO A 147 -14.98 12.22 -11.55
N GLY A 148 -14.71 12.65 -10.33
CA GLY A 148 -13.44 13.30 -9.96
C GLY A 148 -12.24 12.35 -10.01
N VAL A 149 -12.44 11.04 -9.89
CA VAL A 149 -11.36 10.04 -9.95
C VAL A 149 -10.60 10.14 -11.29
N ALA A 150 -11.31 10.26 -12.39
CA ALA A 150 -10.72 10.35 -13.73
C ALA A 150 -9.86 11.61 -13.96
N ASN A 151 -9.99 12.63 -13.09
CA ASN A 151 -9.20 13.87 -13.18
C ASN A 151 -7.86 13.78 -12.43
N LEU A 152 -7.55 12.64 -11.80
CA LEU A 152 -6.36 12.42 -10.98
C LEU A 152 -5.42 11.43 -11.67
N SER A 153 -4.14 11.78 -11.78
CA SER A 153 -3.11 10.84 -12.21
C SER A 153 -2.97 9.68 -11.21
N ALA A 154 -2.36 8.58 -11.63
CA ALA A 154 -2.06 7.45 -10.74
C ALA A 154 -1.22 7.88 -9.54
N ASP A 155 -0.22 8.74 -9.73
CA ASP A 155 0.63 9.25 -8.64
C ASP A 155 -0.14 10.13 -7.67
N TYR A 156 -1.06 10.95 -8.18
CA TYR A 156 -1.92 11.77 -7.34
C TYR A 156 -2.83 10.91 -6.46
N ARG A 157 -3.45 9.87 -7.04
CA ARG A 157 -4.26 8.90 -6.29
C ARG A 157 -3.44 8.17 -5.25
N ASN A 158 -2.23 7.68 -5.60
CA ASN A 158 -1.31 7.03 -4.67
C ASN A 158 -0.90 7.95 -3.52
N GLY A 159 -0.71 9.24 -3.78
CA GLY A 159 -0.38 10.23 -2.75
C GLY A 159 -1.52 10.50 -1.77
N ILE A 160 -2.78 10.44 -2.21
CA ILE A 160 -3.95 10.49 -1.31
C ILE A 160 -4.07 9.17 -0.55
N ASP A 161 -3.98 8.06 -1.27
CA ASP A 161 -4.24 6.71 -0.77
C ASP A 161 -3.32 6.34 0.40
N VAL A 162 -2.03 6.65 0.29
CA VAL A 162 -1.04 6.36 1.34
C VAL A 162 -1.39 7.02 2.67
N MET A 163 -1.97 8.20 2.64
CA MET A 163 -2.35 8.97 3.82
C MET A 163 -3.69 8.57 4.43
N THR A 164 -4.44 7.67 3.80
CA THR A 164 -5.72 7.19 4.37
C THR A 164 -5.52 6.48 5.70
N THR A 165 -4.33 5.95 5.96
CA THR A 165 -3.99 5.35 7.26
C THR A 165 -4.20 6.32 8.43
N GLU A 166 -3.97 7.62 8.21
CA GLU A 166 -4.12 8.66 9.24
C GLU A 166 -5.60 8.93 9.60
N THR A 167 -6.54 8.41 8.82
CA THR A 167 -7.98 8.47 9.13
C THR A 167 -8.46 7.37 10.07
N THR A 168 -7.57 6.43 10.44
CA THR A 168 -7.91 5.19 11.17
C THR A 168 -8.78 4.20 10.39
N CYS A 169 -8.92 4.36 9.07
CA CYS A 169 -9.59 3.36 8.25
C CYS A 169 -8.78 2.05 8.21
N TRP A 170 -9.48 0.93 7.99
CA TRP A 170 -8.81 -0.36 7.89
C TRP A 170 -8.02 -0.50 6.60
N SER A 171 -8.60 -0.04 5.49
CA SER A 171 -7.95 0.02 4.18
C SER A 171 -8.66 1.02 3.27
N SER A 172 -8.15 1.17 2.06
CA SER A 172 -8.73 1.97 1.00
C SER A 172 -8.71 1.19 -0.31
N ILE A 173 -9.66 1.50 -1.20
CA ILE A 173 -9.75 0.95 -2.54
C ILE A 173 -10.29 2.04 -3.48
N TRP A 174 -9.88 2.02 -4.73
CA TRP A 174 -10.30 2.99 -5.72
C TRP A 174 -10.93 2.29 -6.92
N GLN A 175 -11.87 2.97 -7.54
CA GLN A 175 -12.33 2.59 -8.86
C GLN A 175 -11.16 2.58 -9.83
N THR A 176 -10.95 1.45 -10.50
CA THR A 176 -9.92 1.31 -11.53
C THR A 176 -10.42 1.82 -12.88
N ASP A 177 -9.53 2.37 -13.69
CA ASP A 177 -9.82 2.95 -14.99
C ASP A 177 -8.61 2.88 -15.93
N ASP A 178 -8.68 3.56 -17.07
CA ASP A 178 -7.58 3.62 -18.03
C ASP A 178 -6.29 4.20 -17.43
N THR A 179 -6.36 5.13 -16.47
CA THR A 179 -5.19 5.66 -15.76
C THR A 179 -4.49 4.55 -14.96
N THR A 180 -5.25 3.69 -14.30
CA THR A 180 -4.72 2.52 -13.58
C THR A 180 -4.10 1.51 -14.54
N LYS A 181 -4.76 1.29 -15.68
CA LYS A 181 -4.25 0.41 -16.75
C LYS A 181 -2.93 0.92 -17.30
N GLU A 182 -2.86 2.21 -17.62
CA GLU A 182 -1.65 2.84 -18.15
C GLU A 182 -0.48 2.73 -17.16
N TYR A 183 -0.72 2.93 -15.87
CA TYR A 183 0.29 2.72 -14.83
C TYR A 183 0.91 1.32 -14.91
N PHE A 184 0.10 0.27 -14.97
CA PHE A 184 0.61 -1.09 -15.07
C PHE A 184 1.33 -1.37 -16.41
N VAL A 185 0.86 -0.81 -17.52
CA VAL A 185 1.54 -0.93 -18.82
C VAL A 185 2.92 -0.29 -18.78
N GLN A 186 3.04 0.91 -18.21
CA GLN A 186 4.32 1.62 -18.06
C GLN A 186 5.34 0.85 -17.19
N HIS A 187 4.85 0.07 -16.21
CA HIS A 187 5.68 -0.79 -15.38
C HIS A 187 5.88 -2.20 -15.94
N GLY A 188 5.51 -2.45 -17.21
CA GLY A 188 5.69 -3.75 -17.88
C GLY A 188 4.79 -4.87 -17.33
N ARG A 189 3.67 -4.50 -16.67
CA ARG A 189 2.77 -5.44 -15.99
C ARG A 189 1.30 -5.27 -16.40
N PRO A 190 0.99 -5.25 -17.71
CA PRO A 190 -0.38 -5.04 -18.18
C PRO A 190 -1.38 -6.08 -17.66
N GLU A 191 -0.92 -7.30 -17.35
CA GLU A 191 -1.71 -8.38 -16.79
C GLU A 191 -2.19 -8.12 -15.35
N ALA A 192 -1.60 -7.16 -14.66
CA ALA A 192 -1.98 -6.77 -13.31
C ALA A 192 -3.27 -5.90 -13.28
N TYR A 193 -3.66 -5.35 -14.44
CA TYR A 193 -4.91 -4.60 -14.56
C TYR A 193 -6.11 -5.56 -14.70
N LYS A 194 -7.19 -5.20 -14.02
CA LYS A 194 -8.55 -5.73 -14.23
C LYS A 194 -9.53 -4.59 -14.03
N GLU A 195 -10.57 -4.57 -14.84
CA GLU A 195 -11.69 -3.66 -14.74
C GLU A 195 -12.58 -3.99 -13.54
#